data_567376e0a0deedf9f0fdf4c822f04911
#
_entry.id   567376e0a0deedf9f0fdf4c822f04911
#
_cell.length_a   1.000
_cell.length_b   1.000
_cell.length_c   1.000
_cell.angle_alpha   90.00
_cell.angle_beta   90.00
_cell.angle_gamma   90.00
#
_symmetry.space_group_name_H-M   'P 1'
#
loop_
_entity.id
_entity.type
_entity.pdbx_description
1 polymer ?
#
loop_
_entity_poly.entity_id
_entity_poly.type
_entity_poly.pdbx_seq_one_letter_code
_entity_poly.pdbx_strand_id
1 'polypeptide(L)'
;MLKCVHFALGENTMGTFRMYTSDDGQSHFEDIDLSNTPDWTSAQATTGITFREIPVGNFQSWHPAPRRQYVIILSGQLEIGFGDGSKRVFGPGDARLVEDVTGQGHTTGVYGDQPCVTVTIPLANQ
;
A
#
# COMPACT_ATOMS: atom_id res chain seq x y z
N MET A 1 25.62 -8.45 2.03
CA MET A 1 25.04 -8.13 1.45
C MET A 1 24.74 -8.29 0.83
N LEU A 2 24.79 -8.46 0.80
CA LEU A 2 24.10 -8.25 0.11
C LEU A 2 23.64 -8.38 -0.58
N LYS A 3 23.61 -8.50 -0.61
CA LYS A 3 22.92 -8.31 -1.32
C LYS A 3 22.42 -7.94 -1.85
N CYS A 4 22.68 -8.05 -1.71
CA CYS A 4 21.99 -7.51 -2.42
C CYS A 4 21.82 -7.44 -3.25
N VAL A 5 22.05 -7.68 -3.38
CA VAL A 5 21.74 -7.38 -4.26
C VAL A 5 21.40 -7.62 -5.13
N HIS A 6 21.46 -7.79 -5.35
CA HIS A 6 20.99 -7.72 -6.16
C HIS A 6 20.30 -7.68 -6.72
N PHE A 7 20.25 -7.75 -6.58
CA PHE A 7 19.53 -7.44 -7.00
C PHE A 7 19.02 -7.19 -7.63
N ALA A 8 19.02 -7.33 -7.83
CA ALA A 8 18.63 -6.96 -8.35
C ALA A 8 18.16 -6.71 -8.90
N LEU A 9 17.72 -6.76 -9.09
CA LEU A 9 17.40 -6.35 -9.77
C LEU A 9 16.44 -5.66 -9.82
N GLY A 10 16.06 -5.51 -9.63
CA GLY A 10 15.52 -4.20 -9.53
C GLY A 10 14.03 -4.10 -9.51
N GLU A 11 13.40 -4.73 -10.31
CA GLU A 11 12.00 -4.52 -10.60
C GLU A 11 11.06 -4.93 -9.48
N ASN A 12 11.50 -5.73 -8.54
CA ASN A 12 10.65 -6.11 -7.42
C ASN A 12 11.24 -5.69 -6.09
N THR A 13 11.93 -4.58 -6.11
CA THR A 13 12.44 -4.02 -4.89
C THR A 13 11.29 -3.47 -4.06
N MET A 14 11.52 -3.40 -2.74
CA MET A 14 10.62 -2.71 -1.83
C MET A 14 10.46 -1.27 -2.25
N GLY A 15 9.27 -0.72 -2.05
CA GLY A 15 9.00 0.62 -2.47
C GLY A 15 8.06 1.37 -1.57
N THR A 16 7.97 2.65 -1.84
CA THR A 16 7.05 3.56 -1.19
C THR A 16 6.10 4.10 -2.26
N PHE A 17 4.80 4.05 -1.96
CA PHE A 17 3.77 4.33 -2.95
C PHE A 17 2.67 5.17 -2.35
N ARG A 18 1.98 5.92 -3.18
CA ARG A 18 0.80 6.68 -2.80
C ARG A 18 -0.37 6.21 -3.64
N MET A 19 -1.51 5.95 -3.01
CA MET A 19 -2.76 5.67 -3.70
C MET A 19 -3.71 6.83 -3.45
N TYR A 20 -4.31 7.36 -4.51
CA TYR A 20 -5.13 8.57 -4.43
C TYR A 20 -6.29 8.48 -5.42
N THR A 21 -7.33 9.27 -5.19
CA THR A 21 -8.46 9.38 -6.11
C THR A 21 -8.18 10.51 -7.09
N SER A 22 -8.24 10.21 -8.38
CA SER A 22 -8.05 11.20 -9.44
C SER A 22 -9.39 11.79 -9.86
N ASP A 23 -9.35 12.76 -10.78
CA ASP A 23 -10.54 13.46 -11.26
C ASP A 23 -11.54 12.53 -11.95
N ASP A 24 -11.08 11.35 -12.40
CA ASP A 24 -11.94 10.35 -13.02
C ASP A 24 -12.74 9.53 -12.01
N GLY A 25 -12.60 9.81 -10.70
CA GLY A 25 -13.26 9.06 -9.65
C GLY A 25 -12.65 7.70 -9.38
N GLN A 26 -11.49 7.42 -9.95
CA GLN A 26 -10.80 6.14 -9.85
C GLN A 26 -9.57 6.28 -8.97
N SER A 27 -9.22 5.18 -8.31
CA SER A 27 -7.98 5.11 -7.56
C SER A 27 -6.82 4.85 -8.50
N HIS A 28 -5.74 5.58 -8.25
CA HIS A 28 -4.47 5.45 -8.96
C HIS A 28 -3.35 5.34 -7.94
N PHE A 29 -2.18 4.89 -8.38
CA PHE A 29 -1.02 4.90 -7.50
C PHE A 29 0.15 5.56 -8.21
N GLU A 30 1.09 6.05 -7.42
CA GLU A 30 2.34 6.58 -7.92
C GLU A 30 3.47 6.17 -7.00
N ASP A 31 4.65 6.03 -7.59
CA ASP A 31 5.86 5.77 -6.81
C ASP A 31 6.27 7.04 -6.08
N ILE A 32 6.72 6.88 -4.84
CA ILE A 32 7.22 7.99 -4.03
C ILE A 32 8.73 7.89 -3.95
N ASP A 33 9.40 8.95 -4.35
CA ASP A 33 10.85 9.08 -4.18
C ASP A 33 11.10 9.79 -2.85
N LEU A 34 11.57 9.04 -1.86
CA LEU A 34 11.78 9.58 -0.52
C LEU A 34 12.74 10.75 -0.51
N SER A 35 13.72 10.76 -1.41
CA SER A 35 14.70 11.83 -1.45
C SER A 35 14.09 13.17 -1.89
N ASN A 36 12.90 13.13 -2.50
CA ASN A 36 12.21 14.32 -3.02
C ASN A 36 10.84 14.53 -2.39
N THR A 37 10.50 13.80 -1.33
CA THR A 37 9.17 13.88 -0.73
C THR A 37 9.29 14.14 0.77
N PRO A 38 9.51 15.41 1.15
CA PRO A 38 9.74 15.75 2.56
C PRO A 38 8.57 15.43 3.48
N ASP A 39 7.34 15.39 2.96
CA ASP A 39 6.18 14.99 3.76
C ASP A 39 6.32 13.58 4.31
N TRP A 40 7.00 12.69 3.58
CA TRP A 40 7.22 11.32 4.03
C TRP A 40 8.40 11.18 4.98
N THR A 41 9.42 12.00 4.80
CA THR A 41 10.66 11.87 5.56
C THR A 41 10.69 12.74 6.81
N SER A 42 9.70 13.60 7.00
CA SER A 42 9.52 14.35 8.23
C SER A 42 8.59 13.58 9.16
N ALA A 43 8.72 13.80 10.46
CA ALA A 43 7.83 13.16 11.41
C ALA A 43 6.39 13.63 11.20
N GLN A 44 5.47 12.69 11.23
CA GLN A 44 4.05 12.95 11.03
C GLN A 44 3.27 12.50 12.27
N ALA A 45 2.28 13.30 12.64
CA ALA A 45 1.40 12.94 13.74
C ALA A 45 0.47 11.80 13.30
N THR A 46 0.33 10.78 14.14
CA THR A 46 -0.52 9.61 13.89
C THR A 46 -1.43 9.38 15.08
N THR A 47 -2.52 8.62 14.86
CA THR A 47 -3.49 8.35 15.93
C THR A 47 -3.35 6.96 16.52
N GLY A 48 -2.53 6.10 15.92
CA GLY A 48 -2.36 4.76 16.44
C GLY A 48 -1.60 3.88 15.48
N ILE A 49 -1.50 2.61 15.86
CA ILE A 49 -0.84 1.59 15.04
C ILE A 49 -1.55 0.26 15.28
N THR A 50 -1.85 -0.46 14.21
CA THR A 50 -2.55 -1.73 14.29
C THR A 50 -1.83 -2.77 13.45
N PHE A 51 -1.58 -3.93 14.04
CA PHE A 51 -1.06 -5.08 13.32
C PHE A 51 -2.21 -6.01 12.98
N ARG A 52 -2.24 -6.52 11.77
CA ARG A 52 -3.27 -7.46 11.33
C ARG A 52 -2.66 -8.61 10.57
N GLU A 53 -3.22 -9.79 10.78
CA GLU A 53 -2.94 -10.95 9.93
C GLU A 53 -4.19 -11.23 9.09
N ILE A 54 -4.05 -11.15 7.78
CA ILE A 54 -5.15 -11.33 6.84
C ILE A 54 -5.02 -12.72 6.23
N PRO A 55 -6.05 -13.57 6.38
CA PRO A 55 -5.93 -14.96 5.96
C PRO A 55 -5.90 -15.13 4.45
N VAL A 56 -5.34 -16.24 4.02
CA VAL A 56 -5.34 -16.65 2.61
C VAL A 56 -6.79 -16.70 2.11
N GLY A 57 -6.97 -16.21 0.90
CA GLY A 57 -8.30 -16.21 0.26
C GLY A 57 -9.15 -15.00 0.61
N ASN A 58 -8.72 -14.16 1.55
CA ASN A 58 -9.47 -12.95 1.87
C ASN A 58 -9.47 -12.01 0.67
N PHE A 59 -10.65 -11.50 0.36
CA PHE A 59 -10.82 -10.56 -0.75
C PHE A 59 -11.88 -9.53 -0.38
N GLN A 60 -11.55 -8.27 -0.59
CA GLN A 60 -12.48 -7.16 -0.46
C GLN A 60 -12.75 -6.59 -1.84
N SER A 61 -14.04 -6.50 -2.21
CA SER A 61 -14.46 -5.89 -3.45
C SER A 61 -14.26 -4.38 -3.41
N TRP A 62 -14.66 -3.69 -4.45
CA TRP A 62 -14.44 -2.25 -4.61
C TRP A 62 -14.81 -1.46 -3.37
N HIS A 63 -13.86 -0.70 -2.87
CA HIS A 63 -14.04 0.16 -1.70
C HIS A 63 -12.96 1.22 -1.70
N PRO A 64 -13.29 2.45 -1.27
CA PRO A 64 -12.25 3.45 -1.02
C PRO A 64 -11.55 3.18 0.30
N ALA A 65 -10.42 3.82 0.53
CA ALA A 65 -9.76 3.75 1.83
C ALA A 65 -10.67 4.37 2.90
N PRO A 66 -10.71 3.79 4.10
CA PRO A 66 -11.57 4.35 5.17
C PRO A 66 -11.07 5.68 5.70
N ARG A 67 -9.78 5.93 5.57
CA ARG A 67 -9.12 7.15 6.03
C ARG A 67 -7.73 7.20 5.43
N ARG A 68 -7.09 8.37 5.52
CA ARG A 68 -5.70 8.49 5.10
C ARG A 68 -4.82 7.77 6.11
N GLN A 69 -4.06 6.80 5.64
CA GLN A 69 -3.24 5.98 6.51
C GLN A 69 -2.12 5.30 5.73
N TYR A 70 -1.04 4.98 6.41
CA TYR A 70 -0.01 4.12 5.86
C TYR A 70 -0.38 2.66 6.09
N VAL A 71 -0.12 1.83 5.09
CA VAL A 71 -0.21 0.37 5.23
C VAL A 71 1.14 -0.19 4.79
N ILE A 72 1.79 -0.91 5.70
CA ILE A 72 3.11 -1.48 5.46
C ILE A 72 2.98 -2.99 5.56
N ILE A 73 3.54 -3.70 4.58
CA ILE A 73 3.48 -5.17 4.58
C ILE A 73 4.74 -5.71 5.25
N LEU A 74 4.53 -6.57 6.26
CA LEU A 74 5.62 -7.23 6.95
C LEU A 74 5.90 -8.60 6.36
N SER A 75 4.85 -9.36 6.00
CA SER A 75 5.01 -10.67 5.37
C SER A 75 3.79 -10.96 4.51
N GLY A 76 3.95 -11.88 3.56
CA GLY A 76 2.90 -12.18 2.61
C GLY A 76 2.75 -11.09 1.56
N GLN A 77 1.67 -11.15 0.80
CA GLN A 77 1.47 -10.23 -0.32
C GLN A 77 0.00 -9.87 -0.45
N LEU A 78 -0.25 -8.63 -0.91
CA LEU A 78 -1.60 -8.16 -1.26
C LEU A 78 -1.64 -7.80 -2.73
N GLU A 79 -2.74 -8.16 -3.40
CA GLU A 79 -3.02 -7.73 -4.76
C GLU A 79 -4.08 -6.65 -4.73
N ILE A 80 -3.76 -5.50 -5.33
CA ILE A 80 -4.65 -4.35 -5.39
C ILE A 80 -5.12 -4.21 -6.83
N GLY A 81 -6.44 -4.15 -7.02
CA GLY A 81 -7.05 -3.98 -8.34
C GLY A 81 -7.55 -2.56 -8.51
N PHE A 82 -7.39 -2.04 -9.72
CA PHE A 82 -7.74 -0.67 -10.10
C PHE A 82 -8.86 -0.67 -11.14
N GLY A 83 -9.54 0.48 -11.27
CA GLY A 83 -10.71 0.60 -12.12
C GLY A 83 -10.44 0.38 -13.61
N ASP A 84 -9.20 0.54 -14.05
CA ASP A 84 -8.82 0.29 -15.45
C ASP A 84 -8.56 -1.19 -15.74
N GLY A 85 -8.76 -2.07 -14.75
CA GLY A 85 -8.51 -3.50 -14.88
C GLY A 85 -7.10 -3.91 -14.54
N SER A 86 -6.20 -2.97 -14.28
CA SER A 86 -4.85 -3.32 -13.88
C SER A 86 -4.81 -3.77 -12.43
N LYS A 87 -3.77 -4.55 -12.10
CA LYS A 87 -3.55 -5.05 -10.74
C LYS A 87 -2.10 -4.92 -10.40
N ARG A 88 -1.82 -4.77 -9.10
CA ARG A 88 -0.46 -4.71 -8.62
C ARG A 88 -0.34 -5.49 -7.33
N VAL A 89 0.76 -6.23 -7.21
CA VAL A 89 1.06 -7.02 -6.01
C VAL A 89 2.09 -6.26 -5.18
N PHE A 90 1.77 -6.09 -3.90
CA PHE A 90 2.66 -5.49 -2.92
C PHE A 90 3.13 -6.56 -1.96
N GLY A 91 4.37 -6.49 -1.54
CA GLY A 91 5.00 -7.50 -0.70
C GLY A 91 5.75 -6.91 0.48
N PRO A 92 6.52 -7.74 1.19
CA PRO A 92 7.20 -7.32 2.42
C PRO A 92 8.10 -6.12 2.18
N GLY A 93 7.98 -5.13 3.05
CA GLY A 93 8.74 -3.90 2.96
C GLY A 93 8.08 -2.80 2.14
N ASP A 94 7.03 -3.12 1.38
CA ASP A 94 6.30 -2.08 0.65
C ASP A 94 5.45 -1.26 1.61
N ALA A 95 5.54 0.06 1.49
CA ALA A 95 4.77 1.00 2.29
C ALA A 95 3.88 1.82 1.37
N ARG A 96 2.59 1.83 1.65
CA ARG A 96 1.62 2.60 0.87
C ARG A 96 0.97 3.65 1.73
N LEU A 97 0.93 4.88 1.25
CA LEU A 97 0.02 5.89 1.80
C LEU A 97 -1.29 5.77 1.03
N VAL A 98 -2.32 5.27 1.69
CA VAL A 98 -3.62 5.13 1.06
C VAL A 98 -4.45 6.35 1.42
N GLU A 99 -4.80 7.14 0.40
CA GLU A 99 -5.61 8.34 0.56
C GLU A 99 -6.69 8.44 -0.51
N ASP A 100 -7.00 7.33 -1.15
CA ASP A 100 -8.12 7.22 -2.09
C ASP A 100 -9.43 7.03 -1.30
N VAL A 101 -9.81 8.07 -0.56
CA VAL A 101 -10.93 8.01 0.39
C VAL A 101 -12.28 8.31 -0.24
N THR A 102 -12.31 8.54 -1.55
CA THR A 102 -13.53 8.83 -2.31
C THR A 102 -13.57 7.97 -3.56
N GLY A 103 -14.69 8.01 -4.27
CA GLY A 103 -14.83 7.36 -5.56
C GLY A 103 -15.02 5.87 -5.47
N GLN A 104 -14.69 5.18 -6.57
CA GLN A 104 -14.86 3.73 -6.66
C GLN A 104 -13.92 2.97 -5.74
N GLY A 105 -12.72 3.49 -5.52
CA GLY A 105 -11.72 2.81 -4.73
C GLY A 105 -10.99 1.73 -5.50
N HIS A 106 -10.65 0.70 -4.77
CA HIS A 106 -9.82 -0.39 -5.27
C HIS A 106 -10.32 -1.72 -4.70
N THR A 107 -9.80 -2.83 -5.23
CA THR A 107 -10.00 -4.15 -4.62
C THR A 107 -8.73 -4.55 -3.89
N THR A 108 -8.87 -5.38 -2.86
CA THR A 108 -7.74 -5.87 -2.08
C THR A 108 -7.92 -7.35 -1.81
N GLY A 109 -6.93 -8.15 -2.20
CA GLY A 109 -6.95 -9.58 -1.92
C GLY A 109 -5.61 -10.08 -1.45
N VAL A 110 -5.61 -11.10 -0.62
CA VAL A 110 -4.37 -11.78 -0.26
C VAL A 110 -3.89 -12.57 -1.49
N TYR A 111 -2.64 -12.32 -1.88
CA TYR A 111 -2.05 -12.95 -3.05
C TYR A 111 -1.14 -14.10 -2.61
N GLY A 112 -1.31 -15.25 -3.24
CA GLY A 112 -0.49 -16.40 -2.92
C GLY A 112 -1.09 -17.28 -1.84
N ASP A 113 -0.27 -18.12 -1.26
CA ASP A 113 -0.69 -19.19 -0.37
C ASP A 113 -0.28 -18.98 1.09
N GLN A 114 0.06 -17.75 1.44
CA GLN A 114 0.41 -17.37 2.81
C GLN A 114 -0.45 -16.21 3.27
N PRO A 115 -0.78 -16.14 4.56
CA PRO A 115 -1.46 -14.95 5.07
C PRO A 115 -0.60 -13.71 4.93
N CYS A 116 -1.23 -12.55 4.90
CA CYS A 116 -0.53 -11.28 4.78
C CYS A 116 -0.57 -10.55 6.12
N VAL A 117 0.59 -10.19 6.63
CA VAL A 117 0.70 -9.42 7.87
C VAL A 117 0.99 -7.97 7.52
N THR A 118 0.15 -7.07 8.03
CA THR A 118 0.25 -5.64 7.74
C THR A 118 0.32 -4.82 9.02
N VAL A 119 0.90 -3.64 8.87
CA VAL A 119 0.87 -2.59 9.90
C VAL A 119 0.09 -1.42 9.30
N THR A 120 -0.92 -0.96 10.01
CA THR A 120 -1.74 0.19 9.60
C THR A 120 -1.52 1.33 10.56
N ILE A 121 -1.23 2.51 10.03
CA ILE A 121 -0.89 3.71 10.80
C ILE A 121 -1.72 4.87 10.28
N PRO A 122 -2.88 5.18 10.92
CA PRO A 122 -3.68 6.32 10.50
C PRO A 122 -2.98 7.64 10.77
N LEU A 123 -3.10 8.58 9.83
CA LEU A 123 -2.59 9.93 10.03
C LEU A 123 -3.58 10.71 10.90
N ALA A 124 -3.03 11.54 11.80
CA ALA A 124 -3.87 12.43 12.61
C ALA A 124 -4.49 13.52 11.75
N ASN A 125 -3.77 13.96 10.73
CA ASN A 125 -4.24 14.99 9.81
C ASN A 125 -4.93 14.32 8.64
N GLN A 126 -6.24 14.30 8.70
CA GLN A 126 -7.06 13.75 7.64
C GLN A 126 -7.44 14.83 6.63
#